data_85c97332f4dd8fa500fbfe034d796b30
#
_entry.id   85c97332f4dd8fa500fbfe034d796b30
#
_cell.length_a   1.000
_cell.length_b   1.000
_cell.length_c   1.000
_cell.angle_alpha   90.00
_cell.angle_beta   90.00
_cell.angle_gamma   90.00
#
_symmetry.space_group_name_H-M   'P 1'
#
loop_
_entity.id
_entity.type
_entity.pdbx_description
1 polymer ?
#
loop_
_entity_poly.entity_id
_entity_poly.type
_entity_poly.pdbx_seq_one_letter_code
_entity_poly.pdbx_strand_id
1 'polypeptide(L)'
;MKLLMPMAVLLIPVTALAAPAVNYELSFDNATHHEARITVTYTDVGTEPLQLRMSRSSPGRYAIHEFAKNVYNVNVVDGAGNAMTFTRPNPYQWDVAGHDGTVSMTYTLYADHLDGTYSAVDLTHAHLNMPATLMWAKGYDDSHATLTFKPAADNWKVATQLMPTDQPYVFTSPNLQYLMDSPVELSDFSDRSWQVESNGELATIRLAIHHDGTEEDVDLYSEMAKKVIAEKIKIFGELPRFDNDTYTFIADYLPYADSDAMEHRNSTILASPTSLNEANFQGPLLSLSHEVFHAWNVERIRPQRLEPFDFEQANMTPSLWFAEGFTEYYCFIVVRRAGEMTVDEFAKAMAEYISVMVYAPGRNYASPQGMSMQAPFVDAATAVDPTNFDNTFISYYTYGADIAIALDLTLRSKFKDVTLDTMMRRVWELHGKTEQPYSGDDLRDALAHVTDDDGFAEDFFTRYIRGQELPDFSALLDNAGLTYRLANVGASSAGPVSFEFDGKAAIIQRNTIIGTPLYLAGLDRGDQVLAIDRLRINSQAQWDAALERYKPGDVATIHYIQREIERSAELTFDEDNTMELVTYESDERKLSRSQKAFRESWLGVDSDGG
;
A
#
# COMPACT_ATOMS: atom_id res chain seq x y z
N MET A 1 -8.57 61.41 48.76
CA MET A 1 -7.37 61.37 47.96
C MET A 1 -6.72 59.99 48.14
N LYS A 2 -7.06 59.01 47.27
CA LYS A 2 -6.50 57.65 47.34
C LYS A 2 -5.40 57.58 46.29
N LEU A 3 -4.19 57.37 46.75
CA LEU A 3 -3.04 57.09 45.82
C LEU A 3 -3.23 55.68 45.22
N LEU A 4 -3.29 55.59 43.89
CA LEU A 4 -3.09 54.36 43.14
C LEU A 4 -1.59 54.23 42.85
N MET A 5 -0.98 53.16 43.34
CA MET A 5 0.35 52.70 42.97
C MET A 5 0.26 51.92 41.65
N PRO A 6 1.07 52.13 40.66
CA PRO A 6 1.12 51.25 39.46
C PRO A 6 1.89 49.97 39.78
N MET A 7 1.25 48.84 39.55
CA MET A 7 1.87 47.51 39.58
C MET A 7 2.68 47.30 38.33
N ALA A 8 4.00 47.29 38.43
CA ALA A 8 4.90 46.96 37.32
C ALA A 8 4.85 45.44 37.09
N VAL A 9 4.32 45.02 35.94
CA VAL A 9 4.39 43.63 35.46
C VAL A 9 5.79 43.42 34.91
N LEU A 10 6.60 42.63 35.59
CA LEU A 10 7.89 42.15 35.11
C LEU A 10 7.63 41.10 34.01
N LEU A 11 7.76 41.46 32.74
CA LEU A 11 7.83 40.51 31.63
C LEU A 11 9.23 39.87 31.70
N ILE A 12 9.30 38.63 32.20
CA ILE A 12 10.49 37.79 32.05
C ILE A 12 10.48 37.31 30.60
N PRO A 13 11.51 37.60 29.79
CA PRO A 13 11.62 37.01 28.47
C PRO A 13 11.82 35.50 28.64
N VAL A 14 10.86 34.70 28.23
CA VAL A 14 11.05 33.27 28.00
C VAL A 14 11.98 33.20 26.78
N THR A 15 13.27 32.99 27.00
CA THR A 15 14.17 32.55 25.94
C THR A 15 13.69 31.17 25.53
N ALA A 16 13.07 31.07 24.37
CA ALA A 16 12.88 29.78 23.72
C ALA A 16 14.29 29.19 23.56
N LEU A 17 14.58 28.12 24.31
CA LEU A 17 15.75 27.29 24.02
C LEU A 17 15.57 26.79 22.58
N ALA A 18 16.57 27.00 21.75
CA ALA A 18 16.58 26.40 20.42
C ALA A 18 16.40 24.88 20.60
N ALA A 19 15.53 24.30 19.79
CA ALA A 19 15.38 22.84 19.81
C ALA A 19 16.73 22.18 19.54
N PRO A 20 17.08 21.08 20.24
CA PRO A 20 18.35 20.39 20.03
C PRO A 20 18.53 20.03 18.55
N ALA A 21 19.74 20.21 18.02
CA ALA A 21 20.03 19.87 16.63
C ALA A 21 20.37 18.38 16.53
N VAL A 22 19.78 17.71 15.55
CA VAL A 22 20.08 16.32 15.20
C VAL A 22 20.75 16.30 13.82
N ASN A 23 21.92 15.68 13.73
CA ASN A 23 22.67 15.62 12.47
C ASN A 23 22.94 14.16 12.11
N TYR A 24 22.59 13.77 10.89
CA TYR A 24 22.87 12.47 10.31
C TYR A 24 23.89 12.60 9.19
N GLU A 25 24.84 11.69 9.14
CA GLU A 25 25.77 11.52 8.04
C GLU A 25 25.71 10.08 7.57
N LEU A 26 25.48 9.86 6.27
CA LEU A 26 25.36 8.55 5.65
C LEU A 26 26.42 8.40 4.56
N SER A 27 27.17 7.29 4.57
CA SER A 27 28.15 6.93 3.54
C SER A 27 28.02 5.47 3.14
N PHE A 28 28.46 5.14 1.92
CA PHE A 28 28.24 3.84 1.27
C PHE A 28 29.57 3.22 0.80
N ASP A 29 30.64 3.43 1.56
CA ASP A 29 32.00 2.98 1.20
C ASP A 29 32.10 1.45 1.02
N ASN A 30 31.18 0.67 1.61
CA ASN A 30 31.12 -0.79 1.50
C ASN A 30 29.84 -1.28 0.81
N ALA A 31 29.33 -0.53 -0.16
CA ALA A 31 28.13 -0.86 -0.93
C ALA A 31 28.20 -2.24 -1.60
N THR A 32 29.39 -2.73 -1.96
CA THR A 32 29.61 -4.10 -2.48
C THR A 32 29.08 -5.20 -1.55
N HIS A 33 29.01 -4.93 -0.26
CA HIS A 33 28.52 -5.84 0.77
C HIS A 33 27.20 -5.38 1.40
N HIS A 34 26.46 -4.50 0.69
CA HIS A 34 25.18 -3.98 1.12
C HIS A 34 25.22 -3.24 2.46
N GLU A 35 26.33 -2.53 2.73
CA GLU A 35 26.53 -1.82 3.99
C GLU A 35 26.50 -0.30 3.81
N ALA A 36 25.68 0.36 4.62
CA ALA A 36 25.76 1.80 4.86
C ALA A 36 26.39 2.08 6.22
N ARG A 37 27.25 3.10 6.28
CA ARG A 37 27.76 3.64 7.52
C ARG A 37 27.02 4.91 7.89
N ILE A 38 26.41 4.91 9.06
CA ILE A 38 25.55 6.00 9.52
C ILE A 38 26.09 6.55 10.84
N THR A 39 26.21 7.88 10.92
CA THR A 39 26.52 8.59 12.16
C THR A 39 25.38 9.52 12.49
N VAL A 40 24.83 9.43 13.70
CA VAL A 40 23.88 10.39 14.24
C VAL A 40 24.51 11.15 15.40
N THR A 41 24.41 12.46 15.39
CA THR A 41 24.93 13.34 16.44
C THR A 41 23.81 14.19 17.03
N TYR A 42 23.66 14.10 18.33
CA TYR A 42 22.80 14.93 19.15
C TYR A 42 23.64 15.94 19.93
N THR A 43 23.27 17.22 19.87
CA THR A 43 23.89 18.31 20.66
C THR A 43 22.88 18.87 21.64
N ASP A 44 23.35 19.56 22.65
CA ASP A 44 22.53 20.13 23.72
C ASP A 44 21.67 19.10 24.45
N VAL A 45 22.19 17.88 24.56
CA VAL A 45 21.57 16.77 25.30
C VAL A 45 21.61 17.09 26.80
N GLY A 46 20.47 16.98 27.47
CA GLY A 46 20.38 17.18 28.91
C GLY A 46 21.24 16.21 29.73
N THR A 47 21.09 16.18 31.03
CA THR A 47 21.90 15.35 31.94
C THR A 47 21.45 13.88 32.02
N GLU A 48 20.25 13.59 31.56
CA GLU A 48 19.67 12.25 31.57
C GLU A 48 20.27 11.40 30.44
N PRO A 49 20.27 10.06 30.57
CA PRO A 49 20.75 9.18 29.49
C PRO A 49 19.98 9.43 28.19
N LEU A 50 20.71 9.60 27.08
CA LEU A 50 20.12 9.65 25.75
C LEU A 50 19.65 8.26 25.36
N GLN A 51 18.35 8.10 25.06
CA GLN A 51 17.73 6.84 24.68
C GLN A 51 17.58 6.76 23.17
N LEU A 52 18.58 6.19 22.50
CA LEU A 52 18.55 5.95 21.06
C LEU A 52 17.77 4.67 20.74
N ARG A 53 17.04 4.68 19.64
CA ARG A 53 16.16 3.60 19.21
C ARG A 53 16.24 3.38 17.72
N MET A 54 16.05 2.15 17.30
CA MET A 54 15.70 1.81 15.92
C MET A 54 14.20 1.56 15.86
N SER A 55 13.54 2.02 14.80
CA SER A 55 12.12 1.78 14.61
C SER A 55 11.80 0.29 14.53
N ARG A 56 10.57 -0.07 14.87
CA ARG A 56 10.03 -1.42 14.79
C ARG A 56 8.95 -1.54 13.72
N SER A 57 8.39 -0.43 13.31
CA SER A 57 7.40 -0.33 12.24
C SER A 57 7.68 0.90 11.37
N SER A 58 7.05 0.98 10.21
CA SER A 58 7.21 2.03 9.21
C SER A 58 5.83 2.62 8.87
N PRO A 59 5.70 3.94 8.60
CA PRO A 59 4.49 4.51 8.00
C PRO A 59 4.11 3.74 6.74
N GLY A 60 2.80 3.60 6.49
CA GLY A 60 2.28 2.76 5.42
C GLY A 60 2.30 1.26 5.70
N ARG A 61 3.00 0.80 6.76
CA ARG A 61 3.01 -0.61 7.21
C ARG A 61 2.33 -0.76 8.58
N TYR A 62 1.66 -1.88 8.76
CA TYR A 62 0.84 -2.14 9.95
C TYR A 62 1.45 -3.21 10.86
N ALA A 63 2.46 -3.96 10.37
CA ALA A 63 3.15 -5.02 11.11
C ALA A 63 4.43 -4.54 11.80
N ILE A 64 5.01 -5.40 12.63
CA ILE A 64 6.31 -5.17 13.28
C ILE A 64 7.42 -5.81 12.44
N HIS A 65 8.40 -5.01 12.05
CA HIS A 65 9.52 -5.42 11.17
C HIS A 65 10.85 -5.61 11.90
N GLU A 66 11.02 -5.03 13.11
CA GLU A 66 12.21 -5.15 13.96
C GLU A 66 13.52 -4.79 13.22
N PHE A 67 13.61 -3.57 12.68
CA PHE A 67 14.72 -3.11 11.83
C PHE A 67 16.08 -3.16 12.53
N ALA A 68 16.13 -3.10 13.86
CA ALA A 68 17.36 -3.21 14.65
C ALA A 68 18.18 -4.50 14.39
N LYS A 69 17.56 -5.54 13.79
CA LYS A 69 18.24 -6.80 13.42
C LYS A 69 19.38 -6.60 12.42
N ASN A 70 19.32 -5.53 11.63
CA ASN A 70 20.28 -5.21 10.57
C ASN A 70 21.40 -4.26 11.03
N VAL A 71 21.39 -3.84 12.31
CA VAL A 71 22.33 -2.87 12.89
C VAL A 71 23.44 -3.59 13.65
N TYR A 72 24.69 -3.24 13.36
CA TYR A 72 25.87 -3.77 14.04
C TYR A 72 27.03 -2.76 14.05
N ASN A 73 28.15 -3.14 14.66
CA ASN A 73 29.36 -2.33 14.78
C ASN A 73 29.11 -0.92 15.36
N VAL A 74 28.31 -0.87 16.44
CA VAL A 74 27.89 0.38 17.08
C VAL A 74 29.03 0.95 17.94
N ASN A 75 29.37 2.22 17.70
CA ASN A 75 30.36 2.97 18.46
C ASN A 75 29.76 4.32 18.90
N VAL A 76 30.11 4.77 20.08
CA VAL A 76 29.61 6.03 20.65
C VAL A 76 30.79 6.85 21.16
N VAL A 77 30.76 8.15 20.87
CA VAL A 77 31.70 9.15 21.41
C VAL A 77 30.96 10.35 21.96
N ASP A 78 31.60 11.04 22.94
CA ASP A 78 31.14 12.34 23.45
C ASP A 78 31.56 13.52 22.52
N GLY A 79 31.22 14.75 22.89
CA GLY A 79 31.59 15.95 22.13
C GLY A 79 33.10 16.23 22.05
N ALA A 80 33.88 15.68 22.97
CA ALA A 80 35.36 15.74 22.94
C ALA A 80 36.00 14.59 22.13
N GLY A 81 35.19 13.66 21.59
CA GLY A 81 35.64 12.49 20.84
C GLY A 81 36.09 11.31 21.70
N ASN A 82 35.81 11.32 23.01
CA ASN A 82 36.14 10.20 23.87
C ASN A 82 35.13 9.05 23.68
N ALA A 83 35.62 7.83 23.63
CA ALA A 83 34.78 6.64 23.53
C ALA A 83 33.90 6.49 24.78
N MET A 84 32.62 6.24 24.53
CA MET A 84 31.60 6.02 25.57
C MET A 84 31.08 4.59 25.54
N THR A 85 30.50 4.19 26.66
CA THR A 85 29.74 2.94 26.77
C THR A 85 28.24 3.20 26.71
N PHE A 86 27.50 2.19 26.27
CA PHE A 86 26.03 2.21 26.27
C PHE A 86 25.49 0.93 26.90
N THR A 87 24.25 0.98 27.35
CA THR A 87 23.50 -0.21 27.77
C THR A 87 22.41 -0.53 26.75
N ARG A 88 22.00 -1.79 26.71
CA ARG A 88 20.92 -2.28 25.82
C ARG A 88 19.78 -2.88 26.65
N PRO A 89 18.79 -2.07 27.07
CA PRO A 89 17.66 -2.58 27.84
C PRO A 89 16.80 -3.59 27.06
N ASN A 90 16.79 -3.45 25.74
CA ASN A 90 16.12 -4.35 24.80
C ASN A 90 16.86 -4.36 23.43
N PRO A 91 16.51 -5.22 22.47
CA PRO A 91 17.24 -5.35 21.20
C PRO A 91 17.26 -4.12 20.31
N TYR A 92 16.29 -3.21 20.43
CA TYR A 92 16.14 -2.03 19.56
C TYR A 92 16.45 -0.69 20.26
N GLN A 93 17.06 -0.72 21.47
CA GLN A 93 17.38 0.48 22.25
C GLN A 93 18.84 0.49 22.71
N TRP A 94 19.45 1.69 22.72
CA TRP A 94 20.79 1.98 23.22
C TRP A 94 20.73 3.19 24.14
N ASP A 95 21.06 3.04 25.42
CA ASP A 95 21.06 4.11 26.41
C ASP A 95 22.49 4.57 26.68
N VAL A 96 22.76 5.85 26.41
CA VAL A 96 24.08 6.49 26.59
C VAL A 96 24.02 7.46 27.76
N ALA A 97 24.74 7.16 28.84
CA ALA A 97 24.81 7.97 30.04
C ALA A 97 26.21 8.58 30.23
N GLY A 98 26.27 9.71 30.97
CA GLY A 98 27.54 10.34 31.34
C GLY A 98 28.22 11.12 30.21
N HIS A 99 27.45 11.54 29.20
CA HIS A 99 27.92 12.40 28.09
C HIS A 99 28.13 13.86 28.57
N ASP A 100 28.87 14.62 27.80
CA ASP A 100 29.20 16.03 28.04
C ASP A 100 28.16 17.02 27.48
N GLY A 101 27.00 16.54 27.06
CA GLY A 101 25.95 17.28 26.35
C GLY A 101 25.95 17.03 24.83
N THR A 102 26.89 16.24 24.34
CA THR A 102 26.93 15.78 22.95
C THR A 102 27.09 14.26 22.90
N VAL A 103 26.35 13.61 22.00
CA VAL A 103 26.46 12.17 21.76
C VAL A 103 26.51 11.95 20.25
N SER A 104 27.59 11.32 19.77
CA SER A 104 27.70 10.85 18.38
C SER A 104 27.73 9.32 18.37
N MET A 105 26.73 8.70 17.75
CA MET A 105 26.65 7.26 17.56
C MET A 105 26.87 6.91 16.10
N THR A 106 27.85 6.06 15.83
CA THR A 106 28.12 5.50 14.50
C THR A 106 27.79 4.03 14.48
N TYR A 107 27.14 3.55 13.44
CA TYR A 107 26.81 2.14 13.23
C TYR A 107 26.90 1.76 11.77
N THR A 108 26.96 0.46 11.52
CA THR A 108 26.81 -0.15 10.20
C THR A 108 25.39 -0.70 10.09
N LEU A 109 24.74 -0.40 8.97
CA LEU A 109 23.46 -0.97 8.56
C LEU A 109 23.70 -1.93 7.39
N TYR A 110 23.23 -3.16 7.51
CA TYR A 110 23.10 -4.09 6.39
C TYR A 110 21.77 -3.84 5.69
N ALA A 111 21.79 -3.58 4.39
CA ALA A 111 20.63 -3.14 3.60
C ALA A 111 20.68 -3.84 2.23
N ASP A 112 19.92 -4.94 2.09
CA ASP A 112 19.87 -5.79 0.89
C ASP A 112 18.44 -6.30 0.65
N HIS A 113 17.49 -5.37 0.69
CA HIS A 113 16.09 -5.68 0.39
C HIS A 113 15.40 -4.46 -0.21
N LEU A 114 15.16 -4.51 -1.52
CA LEU A 114 14.62 -3.41 -2.31
C LEU A 114 13.09 -3.54 -2.41
N ASP A 115 12.40 -2.84 -1.53
CA ASP A 115 10.94 -2.72 -1.46
C ASP A 115 10.51 -1.38 -0.82
N GLY A 116 9.22 -1.18 -0.57
CA GLY A 116 8.69 0.01 0.10
C GLY A 116 8.92 0.05 1.62
N THR A 117 9.49 -0.99 2.23
CA THR A 117 9.59 -1.14 3.69
C THR A 117 11.02 -1.09 4.19
N TYR A 118 11.92 -1.76 3.49
CA TYR A 118 13.32 -1.92 3.88
C TYR A 118 14.23 -0.98 3.10
N SER A 119 15.53 -1.23 3.19
CA SER A 119 16.53 -0.45 2.47
C SER A 119 17.45 -1.40 1.70
N ALA A 120 17.91 -0.94 0.54
CA ALA A 120 18.87 -1.63 -0.30
C ALA A 120 20.04 -0.72 -0.64
N VAL A 121 21.26 -1.25 -0.54
CA VAL A 121 22.49 -0.55 -0.90
C VAL A 121 23.33 -1.49 -1.73
N ASP A 122 23.71 -1.06 -2.93
CA ASP A 122 24.64 -1.78 -3.78
C ASP A 122 25.53 -0.82 -4.58
N LEU A 123 26.24 -1.32 -5.58
CA LEU A 123 27.14 -0.49 -6.41
C LEU A 123 26.41 0.45 -7.37
N THR A 124 25.11 0.26 -7.56
CA THR A 124 24.27 1.02 -8.50
C THR A 124 23.42 2.06 -7.81
N HIS A 125 23.03 1.83 -6.55
CA HIS A 125 22.17 2.72 -5.80
C HIS A 125 22.23 2.56 -4.27
N ALA A 126 21.59 3.51 -3.58
CA ALA A 126 21.16 3.40 -2.20
C ALA A 126 19.69 3.83 -2.08
N HIS A 127 18.81 2.85 -1.97
CA HIS A 127 17.40 3.00 -1.66
C HIS A 127 17.20 2.96 -0.15
N LEU A 128 16.70 4.02 0.45
CA LEU A 128 16.64 4.17 1.90
C LEU A 128 15.22 4.47 2.38
N ASN A 129 14.63 3.55 3.12
CA ASN A 129 13.46 3.81 3.94
C ASN A 129 13.92 4.23 5.34
N MET A 130 13.56 5.43 5.79
CA MET A 130 14.15 6.02 7.00
C MET A 130 13.89 5.24 8.29
N PRO A 131 12.69 4.66 8.56
CA PRO A 131 12.47 3.78 9.72
C PRO A 131 13.39 2.56 9.73
N ALA A 132 13.73 2.02 8.56
CA ALA A 132 14.67 0.90 8.42
C ALA A 132 16.14 1.32 8.46
N THR A 133 16.43 2.63 8.34
CA THR A 133 17.77 3.19 8.16
C THR A 133 18.27 3.92 9.39
N LEU A 134 17.46 4.80 10.00
CA LEU A 134 17.91 5.77 10.99
C LEU A 134 17.56 5.39 12.42
N MET A 135 18.53 5.51 13.30
CA MET A 135 18.27 5.57 14.75
C MET A 135 17.75 6.96 15.11
N TRP A 136 16.79 7.02 16.03
CA TRP A 136 16.22 8.23 16.58
C TRP A 136 16.26 8.22 18.11
N ALA A 137 16.11 9.37 18.77
CA ALA A 137 16.14 9.46 20.22
C ALA A 137 14.79 9.89 20.79
N LYS A 138 14.37 9.24 21.85
CA LYS A 138 13.13 9.56 22.57
C LYS A 138 13.18 10.96 23.18
N GLY A 139 12.11 11.73 22.97
CA GLY A 139 12.01 13.10 23.45
C GLY A 139 12.63 14.14 22.52
N TYR A 140 13.01 13.74 21.30
CA TYR A 140 13.54 14.61 20.23
C TYR A 140 12.59 14.67 19.03
N ASP A 141 11.33 14.34 19.22
CA ASP A 141 10.31 14.22 18.17
C ASP A 141 10.11 15.51 17.37
N ASP A 142 10.18 16.66 18.05
CA ASP A 142 10.02 17.99 17.45
C ASP A 142 11.36 18.63 17.03
N SER A 143 12.46 17.87 17.05
CA SER A 143 13.78 18.39 16.69
C SER A 143 13.97 18.44 15.19
N HIS A 144 14.54 19.57 14.71
CA HIS A 144 15.01 19.67 13.34
C HIS A 144 16.19 18.71 13.10
N ALA A 145 16.16 17.98 11.99
CA ALA A 145 17.25 17.11 11.57
C ALA A 145 17.92 17.64 10.31
N THR A 146 19.25 17.49 10.24
CA THR A 146 20.04 17.70 9.02
C THR A 146 20.62 16.35 8.59
N LEU A 147 20.48 16.01 7.30
CA LEU A 147 21.01 14.80 6.70
C LEU A 147 22.05 15.15 5.66
N THR A 148 23.22 14.54 5.74
CA THR A 148 24.30 14.66 4.77
C THR A 148 24.58 13.31 4.15
N PHE A 149 24.39 13.21 2.84
CA PHE A 149 24.70 11.99 2.08
C PHE A 149 26.08 12.10 1.43
N LYS A 150 26.84 11.02 1.49
CA LYS A 150 28.11 10.84 0.78
C LYS A 150 27.94 9.72 -0.24
N PRO A 151 27.56 10.05 -1.48
CA PRO A 151 27.27 9.04 -2.50
C PRO A 151 28.50 8.17 -2.80
N ALA A 152 28.27 6.91 -3.20
CA ALA A 152 29.36 6.01 -3.55
C ALA A 152 29.97 6.29 -4.93
N ALA A 153 29.25 7.02 -5.80
CA ALA A 153 29.73 7.42 -7.12
C ALA A 153 29.37 8.87 -7.43
N ASP A 154 30.21 9.53 -8.24
CA ASP A 154 30.07 10.96 -8.58
C ASP A 154 28.82 11.29 -9.41
N ASN A 155 28.24 10.29 -10.10
CA ASN A 155 27.03 10.44 -10.92
C ASN A 155 25.73 10.20 -10.14
N TRP A 156 25.79 9.78 -8.90
CA TRP A 156 24.57 9.60 -8.10
C TRP A 156 23.89 10.93 -7.81
N LYS A 157 22.61 10.97 -8.08
CA LYS A 157 21.69 12.06 -7.77
C LYS A 157 20.85 11.67 -6.56
N VAL A 158 20.12 12.61 -5.96
CA VAL A 158 19.22 12.35 -4.83
C VAL A 158 17.78 12.66 -5.23
N ALA A 159 16.90 11.71 -4.98
CA ALA A 159 15.45 11.91 -5.00
C ALA A 159 14.88 11.67 -3.61
N THR A 160 14.14 12.65 -3.09
CA THR A 160 13.51 12.61 -1.75
C THR A 160 12.51 13.74 -1.61
N GLN A 161 11.62 13.65 -0.61
CA GLN A 161 10.77 14.76 -0.17
C GLN A 161 11.42 15.65 0.91
N LEU A 162 12.58 15.29 1.43
CA LEU A 162 13.31 16.12 2.39
C LEU A 162 13.59 17.52 1.83
N MET A 163 13.62 18.52 2.69
CA MET A 163 13.86 19.91 2.29
C MET A 163 15.30 20.12 1.84
N PRO A 164 15.55 20.54 0.58
CA PRO A 164 16.90 20.80 0.10
C PRO A 164 17.52 22.01 0.81
N THR A 165 18.86 22.06 0.84
CA THR A 165 19.64 23.22 1.30
C THR A 165 20.46 23.81 0.14
N ASP A 166 21.22 24.89 0.39
CA ASP A 166 22.17 25.45 -0.58
C ASP A 166 23.39 24.54 -0.82
N GLN A 167 23.56 23.49 -0.03
CA GLN A 167 24.66 22.54 -0.16
C GLN A 167 24.20 21.28 -0.87
N PRO A 168 24.90 20.77 -1.87
CA PRO A 168 24.57 19.51 -2.51
C PRO A 168 24.64 18.36 -1.49
N TYR A 169 23.74 17.39 -1.63
CA TYR A 169 23.62 16.22 -0.75
C TYR A 169 23.32 16.52 0.73
N VAL A 170 22.91 17.77 1.06
CA VAL A 170 22.50 18.16 2.41
C VAL A 170 21.03 18.56 2.40
N PHE A 171 20.25 17.89 3.24
CA PHE A 171 18.81 18.08 3.35
C PHE A 171 18.40 18.28 4.81
N THR A 172 17.18 18.80 5.02
CA THR A 172 16.65 19.01 6.37
C THR A 172 15.24 18.42 6.51
N SER A 173 14.89 18.08 7.75
CA SER A 173 13.55 17.67 8.15
C SER A 173 13.08 18.50 9.34
N PRO A 174 11.80 18.93 9.39
CA PRO A 174 11.28 19.75 10.49
C PRO A 174 11.09 18.99 11.80
N ASN A 175 10.87 17.69 11.77
CA ASN A 175 10.59 16.85 12.93
C ASN A 175 10.80 15.36 12.60
N LEU A 176 10.64 14.51 13.61
CA LEU A 176 10.83 13.06 13.48
C LEU A 176 9.79 12.39 12.55
N GLN A 177 8.51 12.78 12.66
CA GLN A 177 7.45 12.17 11.82
C GLN A 177 7.75 12.39 10.34
N TYR A 178 8.05 13.63 9.95
CA TYR A 178 8.42 13.96 8.57
C TYR A 178 9.72 13.25 8.12
N LEU A 179 10.72 13.17 9.01
CA LEU A 179 11.99 12.48 8.72
C LEU A 179 11.75 11.02 8.39
N MET A 180 10.99 10.34 9.23
CA MET A 180 10.74 8.90 9.10
C MET A 180 9.81 8.57 7.92
N ASP A 181 9.03 9.54 7.46
CA ASP A 181 8.18 9.46 6.28
C ASP A 181 8.88 9.90 4.99
N SER A 182 10.19 10.15 5.00
CA SER A 182 10.93 10.71 3.87
C SER A 182 11.91 9.70 3.27
N PRO A 183 11.48 8.85 2.31
CA PRO A 183 12.38 7.94 1.63
C PRO A 183 13.43 8.69 0.80
N VAL A 184 14.52 8.02 0.51
CA VAL A 184 15.61 8.58 -0.30
C VAL A 184 16.13 7.56 -1.29
N GLU A 185 16.23 7.97 -2.54
CA GLU A 185 16.97 7.25 -3.56
C GLU A 185 18.21 8.02 -3.96
N LEU A 186 19.36 7.33 -3.97
CA LEU A 186 20.62 7.83 -4.51
C LEU A 186 21.08 6.88 -5.62
N SER A 187 21.01 7.32 -6.86
CA SER A 187 21.47 6.57 -8.03
C SER A 187 21.66 7.48 -9.25
N ASP A 188 22.03 6.90 -10.37
CA ASP A 188 22.01 7.60 -11.68
C ASP A 188 20.64 7.47 -12.37
N PHE A 189 19.57 7.68 -11.62
CA PHE A 189 18.20 7.54 -12.12
C PHE A 189 17.87 8.51 -13.27
N SER A 190 16.93 8.13 -14.14
CA SER A 190 16.31 9.02 -15.11
C SER A 190 15.34 9.97 -14.38
N ASP A 191 15.40 11.25 -14.73
CA ASP A 191 14.63 12.31 -14.06
C ASP A 191 13.68 12.98 -15.05
N ARG A 192 12.38 12.99 -14.74
CA ARG A 192 11.36 13.73 -15.48
C ARG A 192 10.57 14.59 -14.51
N SER A 193 10.22 15.79 -14.96
CA SER A 193 9.39 16.68 -14.15
C SER A 193 8.50 17.57 -15.01
N TRP A 194 7.36 17.94 -14.46
CA TRP A 194 6.44 18.89 -15.07
C TRP A 194 5.71 19.69 -14.00
N GLN A 195 5.18 20.83 -14.38
CA GLN A 195 4.39 21.67 -13.48
C GLN A 195 2.89 21.44 -13.69
N VAL A 196 2.17 21.46 -12.59
CA VAL A 196 0.71 21.38 -12.54
C VAL A 196 0.20 22.61 -11.79
N GLU A 197 -0.67 23.39 -12.42
CA GLU A 197 -1.37 24.48 -11.76
C GLU A 197 -2.61 23.95 -11.05
N SER A 198 -2.75 24.27 -9.78
CA SER A 198 -3.90 23.91 -8.96
C SER A 198 -4.20 25.02 -7.97
N ASN A 199 -5.42 25.56 -7.97
CA ASN A 199 -5.86 26.66 -7.10
C ASN A 199 -4.98 27.92 -7.17
N GLY A 200 -4.35 28.20 -8.32
CA GLY A 200 -3.49 29.36 -8.53
C GLY A 200 -2.07 29.18 -7.96
N GLU A 201 -1.73 28.00 -7.47
CA GLU A 201 -0.38 27.59 -7.07
C GLU A 201 0.20 26.63 -8.11
N LEU A 202 1.51 26.65 -8.30
CA LEU A 202 2.22 25.71 -9.17
C LEU A 202 2.89 24.65 -8.30
N ALA A 203 2.57 23.39 -8.58
CA ALA A 203 3.27 22.25 -8.01
C ALA A 203 4.14 21.56 -9.07
N THR A 204 5.29 21.07 -8.69
CA THR A 204 6.14 20.24 -9.52
C THR A 204 5.86 18.77 -9.22
N ILE A 205 5.57 18.00 -10.27
CA ILE A 205 5.54 16.54 -10.18
C ILE A 205 6.85 16.03 -10.77
N ARG A 206 7.53 15.16 -10.03
CA ARG A 206 8.85 14.62 -10.40
C ARG A 206 8.78 13.10 -10.41
N LEU A 207 9.36 12.49 -11.45
CA LEU A 207 9.60 11.06 -11.57
C LEU A 207 11.11 10.83 -11.54
N ALA A 208 11.62 10.18 -10.51
CA ALA A 208 13.00 9.70 -10.42
C ALA A 208 12.96 8.18 -10.57
N ILE A 209 13.42 7.67 -11.71
CA ILE A 209 13.25 6.26 -12.09
C ILE A 209 14.63 5.62 -12.29
N HIS A 210 14.98 4.69 -11.41
CA HIS A 210 16.12 3.78 -11.55
C HIS A 210 15.63 2.51 -12.25
N HIS A 211 16.14 2.23 -13.45
CA HIS A 211 15.57 1.21 -14.33
C HIS A 211 16.63 0.62 -15.27
N ASP A 212 16.29 -0.50 -15.90
CA ASP A 212 17.06 -1.17 -16.95
C ASP A 212 16.46 -1.01 -18.37
N GLY A 213 15.37 -0.20 -18.50
CA GLY A 213 14.72 0.12 -19.76
C GLY A 213 15.41 1.26 -20.53
N THR A 214 14.70 1.89 -21.47
CA THR A 214 15.19 2.99 -22.29
C THR A 214 14.64 4.35 -21.83
N GLU A 215 15.31 5.45 -22.24
CA GLU A 215 14.82 6.82 -21.97
C GLU A 215 13.48 7.08 -22.70
N GLU A 216 13.26 6.45 -23.87
CA GLU A 216 11.99 6.51 -24.60
C GLU A 216 10.84 5.86 -23.80
N ASP A 217 11.10 4.75 -23.12
CA ASP A 217 10.11 4.11 -22.24
C ASP A 217 9.75 5.02 -21.06
N VAL A 218 10.75 5.69 -20.47
CA VAL A 218 10.53 6.67 -19.39
C VAL A 218 9.69 7.86 -19.87
N ASP A 219 9.92 8.35 -21.09
CA ASP A 219 9.14 9.44 -21.67
C ASP A 219 7.67 9.02 -21.87
N LEU A 220 7.42 7.83 -22.44
CA LEU A 220 6.07 7.29 -22.62
C LEU A 220 5.35 7.10 -21.28
N TYR A 221 6.02 6.46 -20.33
CA TYR A 221 5.47 6.25 -18.98
C TYR A 221 5.12 7.57 -18.29
N SER A 222 5.96 8.59 -18.47
CA SER A 222 5.72 9.94 -17.93
C SER A 222 4.45 10.58 -18.50
N GLU A 223 4.17 10.40 -19.80
CA GLU A 223 2.94 10.90 -20.43
C GLU A 223 1.69 10.20 -19.88
N MET A 224 1.75 8.89 -19.62
CA MET A 224 0.67 8.14 -18.98
C MET A 224 0.44 8.64 -17.54
N ALA A 225 1.50 8.83 -16.77
CA ALA A 225 1.43 9.38 -15.41
C ALA A 225 0.75 10.76 -15.34
N LYS A 226 1.03 11.64 -16.31
CA LYS A 226 0.38 12.96 -16.43
C LYS A 226 -1.13 12.83 -16.56
N LYS A 227 -1.62 11.89 -17.39
CA LYS A 227 -3.06 11.65 -17.59
C LYS A 227 -3.71 11.12 -16.31
N VAL A 228 -3.06 10.19 -15.61
CA VAL A 228 -3.53 9.64 -14.32
C VAL A 228 -3.69 10.76 -13.29
N ILE A 229 -2.68 11.62 -13.12
CA ILE A 229 -2.74 12.72 -12.16
C ILE A 229 -3.83 13.73 -12.53
N ALA A 230 -4.01 14.03 -13.81
CA ALA A 230 -5.07 14.92 -14.27
C ALA A 230 -6.47 14.38 -13.92
N GLU A 231 -6.69 13.06 -14.02
CA GLU A 231 -7.97 12.45 -13.61
C GLU A 231 -8.19 12.52 -12.10
N LYS A 232 -7.14 12.33 -11.28
CA LYS A 232 -7.26 12.46 -9.81
C LYS A 232 -7.60 13.87 -9.38
N ILE A 233 -7.03 14.88 -10.02
CA ILE A 233 -7.38 16.27 -9.77
C ILE A 233 -8.87 16.52 -10.05
N LYS A 234 -9.48 15.88 -11.05
CA LYS A 234 -10.93 16.00 -11.31
C LYS A 234 -11.78 15.44 -10.18
N ILE A 235 -11.31 14.38 -9.50
CA ILE A 235 -12.02 13.78 -8.37
C ILE A 235 -12.07 14.76 -7.19
N PHE A 236 -10.91 15.27 -6.77
CA PHE A 236 -10.78 16.10 -5.56
C PHE A 236 -10.99 17.61 -5.84
N GLY A 237 -10.86 18.03 -7.10
CA GLY A 237 -10.96 19.43 -7.54
C GLY A 237 -9.64 20.19 -7.48
N GLU A 238 -8.61 19.63 -6.83
CA GLU A 238 -7.30 20.26 -6.65
C GLU A 238 -6.23 19.23 -6.26
N LEU A 239 -4.95 19.62 -6.40
CA LEU A 239 -3.83 18.91 -5.77
C LEU A 239 -3.77 19.18 -4.27
N PRO A 240 -3.23 18.25 -3.47
CA PRO A 240 -2.78 18.57 -2.12
C PRO A 240 -1.69 19.63 -2.17
N ARG A 241 -1.54 20.39 -1.10
CA ARG A 241 -0.38 21.24 -0.96
C ARG A 241 0.83 20.38 -0.58
N PHE A 242 1.89 20.45 -1.38
CA PHE A 242 3.16 19.78 -1.10
C PHE A 242 4.09 20.73 -0.35
N ASP A 243 4.81 20.22 0.66
CA ASP A 243 5.55 21.08 1.60
C ASP A 243 6.74 21.83 0.95
N ASN A 244 7.27 21.33 -0.16
CA ASN A 244 8.29 22.00 -0.99
C ASN A 244 7.78 22.18 -2.43
N ASP A 245 6.49 22.42 -2.60
CA ASP A 245 5.81 22.56 -3.89
C ASP A 245 6.13 21.42 -4.88
N THR A 246 6.59 20.26 -4.38
CA THR A 246 7.03 19.12 -5.19
C THR A 246 6.47 17.81 -4.64
N TYR A 247 5.96 16.96 -5.53
CA TYR A 247 5.68 15.55 -5.27
C TYR A 247 6.63 14.69 -6.09
N THR A 248 7.31 13.73 -5.45
CA THR A 248 8.34 12.91 -6.08
C THR A 248 7.95 11.44 -6.09
N PHE A 249 7.84 10.84 -7.28
CA PHE A 249 7.84 9.40 -7.44
C PHE A 249 9.29 8.90 -7.43
N ILE A 250 9.59 7.98 -6.54
CA ILE A 250 10.86 7.25 -6.44
C ILE A 250 10.59 5.84 -6.93
N ALA A 251 11.10 5.49 -8.10
CA ALA A 251 10.77 4.22 -8.73
C ALA A 251 12.03 3.39 -9.02
N ASP A 252 12.01 2.14 -8.61
CA ASP A 252 13.02 1.12 -8.86
C ASP A 252 12.41 -0.02 -9.66
N TYR A 253 12.58 0.01 -10.99
CA TYR A 253 12.12 -1.02 -11.91
C TYR A 253 13.30 -1.89 -12.34
N LEU A 254 13.68 -2.83 -11.46
CA LEU A 254 14.91 -3.60 -11.52
C LEU A 254 14.64 -5.09 -11.29
N PRO A 255 15.32 -6.01 -12.01
CA PRO A 255 15.03 -7.45 -11.91
C PRO A 255 15.18 -8.07 -10.52
N TYR A 256 15.82 -7.38 -9.59
CA TYR A 256 16.05 -7.84 -8.21
C TYR A 256 15.22 -7.07 -7.17
N ALA A 257 14.36 -6.14 -7.61
CA ALA A 257 13.38 -5.49 -6.74
C ALA A 257 12.25 -6.45 -6.40
N ASP A 258 11.69 -6.34 -5.20
CA ASP A 258 10.42 -6.96 -4.87
C ASP A 258 9.26 -6.13 -5.45
N SER A 259 8.12 -6.80 -5.68
CA SER A 259 6.92 -6.11 -6.14
C SER A 259 6.25 -5.47 -4.93
N ASP A 260 6.46 -4.16 -4.74
CA ASP A 260 5.93 -3.40 -3.61
C ASP A 260 5.79 -1.91 -3.95
N ALA A 261 4.99 -1.20 -3.17
CA ALA A 261 4.88 0.25 -3.26
C ALA A 261 4.55 0.83 -1.87
N MET A 262 4.80 2.13 -1.69
CA MET A 262 4.59 2.79 -0.41
C MET A 262 4.33 4.27 -0.59
N GLU A 263 3.22 4.70 -0.05
CA GLU A 263 2.84 6.10 0.02
C GLU A 263 3.63 6.87 1.06
N HIS A 264 3.88 8.15 0.77
CA HIS A 264 4.46 9.13 1.67
C HIS A 264 3.85 10.51 1.44
N ARG A 265 3.99 11.42 2.39
CA ARG A 265 3.33 12.73 2.38
C ARG A 265 3.53 13.54 1.08
N ASN A 266 4.74 13.60 0.54
CA ASN A 266 5.08 14.33 -0.68
C ASN A 266 5.91 13.50 -1.66
N SER A 267 5.93 12.19 -1.48
CA SER A 267 6.61 11.25 -2.37
C SER A 267 5.92 9.88 -2.33
N THR A 268 6.41 8.97 -3.12
CA THR A 268 6.06 7.55 -3.05
C THR A 268 7.20 6.69 -3.55
N ILE A 269 7.33 5.49 -3.00
CA ILE A 269 8.20 4.43 -3.51
C ILE A 269 7.37 3.54 -4.44
N LEU A 270 7.98 3.17 -5.58
CA LEU A 270 7.44 2.17 -6.52
C LEU A 270 8.55 1.17 -6.82
N ALA A 271 8.40 -0.07 -6.42
CA ALA A 271 9.38 -1.12 -6.68
C ALA A 271 8.75 -2.26 -7.49
N SER A 272 9.43 -2.72 -8.53
CA SER A 272 8.97 -3.84 -9.35
C SER A 272 10.13 -4.61 -9.98
N PRO A 273 10.09 -5.96 -10.01
CA PRO A 273 11.04 -6.79 -10.75
C PRO A 273 10.83 -6.73 -12.25
N THR A 274 9.79 -6.05 -12.72
CA THR A 274 9.45 -5.96 -14.13
C THR A 274 10.12 -4.74 -14.74
N SER A 275 10.95 -4.97 -15.77
CA SER A 275 11.57 -3.90 -16.55
C SER A 275 10.53 -2.95 -17.13
N LEU A 276 10.81 -1.65 -17.07
CA LEU A 276 9.94 -0.63 -17.62
C LEU A 276 10.03 -0.62 -19.15
N ASN A 277 8.97 -1.10 -19.81
CA ASN A 277 8.82 -1.06 -21.27
C ASN A 277 7.34 -1.08 -21.66
N GLU A 278 7.01 -0.69 -22.90
CA GLU A 278 5.64 -0.53 -23.38
C GLU A 278 4.76 -1.78 -23.16
N ALA A 279 5.30 -2.98 -23.27
CA ALA A 279 4.56 -4.22 -23.06
C ALA A 279 4.18 -4.46 -21.58
N ASN A 280 4.85 -3.78 -20.65
CA ASN A 280 4.74 -3.99 -19.21
C ASN A 280 4.24 -2.76 -18.42
N PHE A 281 3.86 -1.66 -19.07
CA PHE A 281 3.47 -0.41 -18.37
C PHE A 281 2.25 -0.56 -17.48
N GLN A 282 1.33 -1.47 -17.75
CA GLN A 282 0.05 -1.56 -17.05
C GLN A 282 0.22 -1.77 -15.53
N GLY A 283 1.06 -2.73 -15.12
CA GLY A 283 1.33 -2.98 -13.70
C GLY A 283 1.95 -1.78 -12.98
N PRO A 284 3.12 -1.27 -13.43
CA PRO A 284 3.71 -0.05 -12.90
C PRO A 284 2.78 1.17 -12.88
N LEU A 285 1.92 1.33 -13.89
CA LEU A 285 0.97 2.44 -13.95
C LEU A 285 -0.16 2.30 -12.92
N LEU A 286 -0.63 1.08 -12.69
CA LEU A 286 -1.61 0.81 -11.63
C LEU A 286 -1.01 1.10 -10.25
N SER A 287 0.23 0.66 -9.97
CA SER A 287 0.92 0.99 -8.73
C SER A 287 1.11 2.51 -8.58
N LEU A 288 1.58 3.21 -9.61
CA LEU A 288 1.67 4.68 -9.59
C LEU A 288 0.31 5.32 -9.32
N SER A 289 -0.76 4.81 -9.95
CA SER A 289 -2.10 5.31 -9.75
C SER A 289 -2.60 5.05 -8.32
N HIS A 290 -2.29 3.91 -7.72
CA HIS A 290 -2.62 3.61 -6.33
C HIS A 290 -1.92 4.62 -5.41
N GLU A 291 -0.62 4.66 -5.48
CA GLU A 291 0.22 5.42 -4.56
C GLU A 291 -0.02 6.93 -4.62
N VAL A 292 -0.15 7.52 -5.80
CA VAL A 292 -0.43 8.96 -5.86
C VAL A 292 -1.84 9.33 -5.38
N PHE A 293 -2.78 8.38 -5.30
CA PHE A 293 -4.07 8.64 -4.68
C PHE A 293 -3.93 8.85 -3.18
N HIS A 294 -2.98 8.19 -2.57
CA HIS A 294 -2.66 8.34 -1.16
C HIS A 294 -2.15 9.75 -0.80
N ALA A 295 -1.65 10.54 -1.74
CA ALA A 295 -1.34 11.94 -1.47
C ALA A 295 -2.56 12.72 -0.92
N TRP A 296 -3.79 12.28 -1.25
CA TRP A 296 -5.06 12.71 -0.64
C TRP A 296 -5.51 11.72 0.45
N ASN A 297 -5.74 10.46 0.10
CA ASN A 297 -6.25 9.36 0.94
C ASN A 297 -5.15 8.32 1.12
N VAL A 298 -4.29 8.43 2.05
CA VAL A 298 -4.28 8.45 3.49
C VAL A 298 -3.37 9.57 4.08
N GLU A 299 -2.61 10.26 3.25
CA GLU A 299 -1.60 11.18 3.77
C GLU A 299 -2.21 12.46 4.35
N ARG A 300 -3.37 12.87 3.88
CA ARG A 300 -4.09 14.04 4.39
C ARG A 300 -5.49 13.70 4.88
N ILE A 301 -6.21 12.83 4.19
CA ILE A 301 -7.42 12.20 4.72
C ILE A 301 -6.97 11.03 5.59
N ARG A 302 -6.62 11.29 6.84
CA ARG A 302 -5.90 10.35 7.69
C ARG A 302 -6.79 9.70 8.74
N PRO A 303 -6.76 8.37 8.92
CA PRO A 303 -7.47 7.71 10.01
C PRO A 303 -6.94 8.17 11.38
N GLN A 304 -7.83 8.52 12.30
CA GLN A 304 -7.47 9.05 13.62
C GLN A 304 -6.50 8.15 14.41
N ARG A 305 -6.55 6.84 14.22
CA ARG A 305 -5.68 5.89 14.94
C ARG A 305 -4.27 5.77 14.38
N LEU A 306 -4.00 6.36 13.22
CA LEU A 306 -2.67 6.38 12.61
C LEU A 306 -1.92 7.70 12.87
N GLU A 307 -2.48 8.59 13.73
CA GLU A 307 -1.91 9.90 14.00
C GLU A 307 -1.79 10.17 15.53
N PRO A 308 -0.58 10.48 16.06
CA PRO A 308 0.71 10.36 15.39
C PRO A 308 1.11 8.89 15.20
N PHE A 309 1.99 8.61 14.23
CA PHE A 309 2.50 7.25 14.01
C PHE A 309 3.45 6.84 15.15
N ASP A 310 3.28 5.62 15.69
CA ASP A 310 4.13 5.05 16.73
C ASP A 310 5.18 4.09 16.12
N PHE A 311 6.44 4.51 16.11
CA PHE A 311 7.55 3.74 15.55
C PHE A 311 7.97 2.52 16.40
N GLU A 312 7.41 2.35 17.58
CA GLU A 312 7.74 1.25 18.51
C GLU A 312 6.70 0.13 18.52
N GLN A 313 5.52 0.34 17.91
CA GLN A 313 4.39 -0.60 17.95
C GLN A 313 3.76 -0.79 16.57
N ALA A 314 2.93 -1.82 16.44
CA ALA A 314 2.06 -1.95 15.29
C ALA A 314 0.97 -0.88 15.35
N ASN A 315 0.82 -0.12 14.27
CA ASN A 315 -0.24 0.86 14.12
C ASN A 315 -1.42 0.22 13.40
N MET A 316 -2.63 0.32 13.92
CA MET A 316 -3.78 -0.33 13.33
C MET A 316 -5.04 0.54 13.42
N THR A 317 -5.86 0.46 12.38
CA THR A 317 -7.11 1.21 12.28
C THR A 317 -8.22 0.32 11.71
N PRO A 318 -9.48 0.51 12.10
CA PRO A 318 -10.61 -0.18 11.49
C PRO A 318 -11.01 0.42 10.13
N SER A 319 -10.19 1.30 9.54
CA SER A 319 -10.55 2.09 8.35
C SER A 319 -9.72 1.76 7.12
N LEU A 320 -8.92 0.66 7.11
CA LEU A 320 -8.11 0.31 5.94
C LEU A 320 -8.97 -0.07 4.72
N TRP A 321 -10.18 -0.58 4.93
CA TRP A 321 -11.15 -0.77 3.86
C TRP A 321 -11.44 0.51 3.05
N PHE A 322 -11.30 1.69 3.69
CA PHE A 322 -11.45 2.99 3.03
C PHE A 322 -10.08 3.55 2.61
N ALA A 323 -9.08 3.53 3.50
CA ALA A 323 -7.75 4.05 3.20
C ALA A 323 -7.10 3.31 2.03
N GLU A 324 -7.14 1.98 2.03
CA GLU A 324 -6.56 1.12 1.01
C GLU A 324 -7.57 0.70 -0.07
N GLY A 325 -8.71 0.18 0.38
CA GLY A 325 -9.67 -0.41 -0.54
C GLY A 325 -10.33 0.59 -1.49
N PHE A 326 -10.64 1.81 -1.04
CA PHE A 326 -11.12 2.86 -1.94
C PHE A 326 -10.00 3.34 -2.86
N THR A 327 -8.78 3.45 -2.36
CA THR A 327 -7.60 3.76 -3.18
C THR A 327 -7.41 2.72 -4.26
N GLU A 328 -7.58 1.44 -3.94
CA GLU A 328 -7.51 0.34 -4.90
C GLU A 328 -8.59 0.44 -5.99
N TYR A 329 -9.83 0.72 -5.64
CA TYR A 329 -10.87 1.01 -6.63
C TYR A 329 -10.50 2.20 -7.53
N TYR A 330 -10.03 3.29 -6.93
CA TYR A 330 -9.63 4.48 -7.67
C TYR A 330 -8.36 4.28 -8.50
N CYS A 331 -7.53 3.34 -8.16
CA CYS A 331 -6.39 2.93 -8.98
C CYS A 331 -6.87 2.52 -10.38
N PHE A 332 -7.80 1.58 -10.46
CA PHE A 332 -8.32 1.04 -11.73
C PHE A 332 -9.20 2.04 -12.49
N ILE A 333 -10.17 2.68 -11.81
CA ILE A 333 -11.12 3.54 -12.49
C ILE A 333 -10.46 4.81 -13.05
N VAL A 334 -9.41 5.32 -12.41
CA VAL A 334 -8.64 6.46 -12.89
C VAL A 334 -7.82 6.10 -14.13
N VAL A 335 -7.13 4.96 -14.12
CA VAL A 335 -6.39 4.46 -15.29
C VAL A 335 -7.34 4.23 -16.46
N ARG A 336 -8.55 3.70 -16.20
CA ARG A 336 -9.60 3.56 -17.22
C ARG A 336 -10.05 4.94 -17.75
N ARG A 337 -10.34 5.90 -16.88
CA ARG A 337 -10.78 7.25 -17.28
C ARG A 337 -9.68 8.04 -17.99
N ALA A 338 -8.44 7.78 -17.69
CA ALA A 338 -7.27 8.34 -18.35
C ALA A 338 -7.06 7.79 -19.79
N GLY A 339 -7.81 6.76 -20.18
CA GLY A 339 -7.72 6.11 -21.49
C GLY A 339 -6.57 5.10 -21.61
N GLU A 340 -5.95 4.70 -20.50
CA GLU A 340 -4.83 3.76 -20.43
C GLU A 340 -5.28 2.32 -20.11
N MET A 341 -6.59 2.08 -20.07
CA MET A 341 -7.22 0.78 -19.88
C MET A 341 -8.53 0.72 -20.64
N THR A 342 -8.83 -0.38 -21.29
CA THR A 342 -10.11 -0.61 -21.96
C THR A 342 -11.23 -0.94 -20.97
N VAL A 343 -12.49 -0.88 -21.41
CA VAL A 343 -13.64 -1.30 -20.59
C VAL A 343 -13.59 -2.78 -20.28
N ASP A 344 -13.15 -3.62 -21.24
CA ASP A 344 -13.08 -5.07 -21.05
C ASP A 344 -11.96 -5.46 -20.07
N GLU A 345 -10.81 -4.79 -20.10
CA GLU A 345 -9.73 -5.00 -19.11
C GLU A 345 -10.18 -4.56 -17.70
N PHE A 346 -10.84 -3.43 -17.59
CA PHE A 346 -11.43 -2.97 -16.32
C PHE A 346 -12.47 -3.98 -15.80
N ALA A 347 -13.38 -4.43 -16.67
CA ALA A 347 -14.40 -5.41 -16.31
C ALA A 347 -13.77 -6.73 -15.82
N LYS A 348 -12.74 -7.22 -16.52
CA LYS A 348 -12.01 -8.42 -16.12
C LYS A 348 -11.40 -8.27 -14.73
N ALA A 349 -10.68 -7.18 -14.46
CA ALA A 349 -10.10 -6.93 -13.14
C ALA A 349 -11.18 -6.89 -12.05
N MET A 350 -12.28 -6.15 -12.27
CA MET A 350 -13.37 -6.07 -11.29
C MET A 350 -14.09 -7.40 -11.06
N ALA A 351 -14.16 -8.28 -12.06
CA ALA A 351 -14.72 -9.62 -11.88
C ALA A 351 -13.92 -10.45 -10.85
N GLU A 352 -12.60 -10.33 -10.88
CA GLU A 352 -11.71 -11.03 -9.94
C GLU A 352 -11.95 -10.53 -8.50
N TYR A 353 -12.01 -9.22 -8.28
CA TYR A 353 -12.30 -8.60 -6.98
C TYR A 353 -13.65 -9.03 -6.44
N ILE A 354 -14.73 -8.81 -7.20
CA ILE A 354 -16.11 -9.15 -6.79
C ILE A 354 -16.24 -10.65 -6.48
N SER A 355 -15.57 -11.53 -7.23
CA SER A 355 -15.58 -12.97 -7.00
C SER A 355 -14.99 -13.34 -5.65
N VAL A 356 -13.91 -12.67 -5.23
CA VAL A 356 -13.34 -12.88 -3.88
C VAL A 356 -14.35 -12.53 -2.81
N MET A 357 -14.99 -11.37 -2.89
CA MET A 357 -16.00 -10.97 -1.90
C MET A 357 -17.20 -11.93 -1.85
N VAL A 358 -17.65 -12.42 -3.01
CA VAL A 358 -18.80 -13.30 -3.11
C VAL A 358 -18.51 -14.70 -2.54
N TYR A 359 -17.34 -15.27 -2.86
CA TYR A 359 -17.05 -16.69 -2.62
C TYR A 359 -16.08 -16.97 -1.48
N ALA A 360 -15.24 -16.00 -1.06
CA ALA A 360 -14.29 -16.23 0.03
C ALA A 360 -15.00 -16.45 1.37
N PRO A 361 -14.73 -17.57 2.07
CA PRO A 361 -15.36 -17.87 3.36
C PRO A 361 -14.98 -16.88 4.46
N GLY A 362 -13.87 -16.14 4.30
CA GLY A 362 -13.42 -15.10 5.23
C GLY A 362 -14.49 -14.09 5.59
N ARG A 363 -15.39 -13.75 4.65
CA ARG A 363 -16.51 -12.83 4.89
C ARG A 363 -17.41 -13.27 6.06
N ASN A 364 -17.53 -14.58 6.33
CA ASN A 364 -18.34 -15.09 7.43
C ASN A 364 -17.74 -14.82 8.82
N TYR A 365 -16.48 -14.38 8.89
CA TYR A 365 -15.76 -14.19 10.16
C TYR A 365 -15.64 -12.73 10.56
N ALA A 366 -15.49 -11.81 9.62
CA ALA A 366 -15.38 -10.40 9.94
C ALA A 366 -15.93 -9.49 8.83
N SER A 367 -16.36 -8.29 9.24
CA SER A 367 -16.73 -7.17 8.37
C SER A 367 -15.49 -6.49 7.79
N PRO A 368 -15.62 -5.55 6.82
CA PRO A 368 -14.51 -4.74 6.33
C PRO A 368 -13.72 -4.05 7.44
N GLN A 369 -14.40 -3.51 8.47
CA GLN A 369 -13.73 -2.94 9.66
C GLN A 369 -12.96 -4.02 10.45
N GLY A 370 -13.54 -5.20 10.59
CA GLY A 370 -12.90 -6.33 11.28
C GLY A 370 -11.69 -6.84 10.52
N MET A 371 -11.74 -6.91 9.19
CA MET A 371 -10.61 -7.29 8.34
C MET A 371 -9.49 -6.25 8.39
N SER A 372 -9.82 -4.95 8.41
CA SER A 372 -8.84 -3.88 8.59
C SER A 372 -8.02 -4.04 9.88
N MET A 373 -8.62 -4.52 10.96
CA MET A 373 -7.93 -4.77 12.24
C MET A 373 -7.02 -6.01 12.22
N GLN A 374 -7.04 -6.82 11.15
CA GLN A 374 -6.13 -7.95 10.97
C GLN A 374 -4.78 -7.55 10.35
N ALA A 375 -4.63 -6.32 9.90
CA ALA A 375 -3.44 -5.84 9.21
C ALA A 375 -2.11 -6.24 9.86
N PRO A 376 -1.91 -6.17 11.21
CA PRO A 376 -0.66 -6.58 11.84
C PRO A 376 -0.27 -8.05 11.62
N PHE A 377 -1.20 -8.88 11.16
CA PHE A 377 -0.98 -10.32 10.94
C PHE A 377 -0.78 -10.68 9.47
N VAL A 378 -1.12 -9.80 8.54
CA VAL A 378 -1.18 -10.08 7.09
C VAL A 378 -0.34 -9.11 6.26
N ASP A 379 -0.01 -7.94 6.80
CA ASP A 379 0.73 -6.90 6.09
C ASP A 379 2.23 -7.17 6.17
N ALA A 380 2.87 -7.37 5.03
CA ALA A 380 4.32 -7.48 4.78
C ALA A 380 5.18 -8.20 5.86
N ALA A 381 4.56 -8.70 6.94
CA ALA A 381 5.22 -9.47 7.98
C ALA A 381 5.06 -10.97 7.72
N THR A 382 6.15 -11.64 7.44
CA THR A 382 6.13 -13.08 7.20
C THR A 382 5.82 -13.84 8.49
N ALA A 383 4.70 -14.56 8.53
CA ALA A 383 4.40 -15.50 9.59
C ALA A 383 5.41 -16.66 9.56
N VAL A 384 5.93 -17.02 10.73
CA VAL A 384 6.84 -18.16 10.88
C VAL A 384 6.09 -19.50 10.71
N ASP A 385 4.84 -19.51 11.15
CA ASP A 385 3.96 -20.68 11.09
C ASP A 385 2.88 -20.50 10.00
N PRO A 386 2.38 -21.61 9.46
CA PRO A 386 1.29 -21.58 8.49
C PRO A 386 0.00 -21.06 9.12
N THR A 387 -0.69 -20.16 8.41
CA THR A 387 -1.99 -19.62 8.79
C THR A 387 -3.11 -20.24 7.92
N ASN A 388 -4.36 -20.04 8.31
CA ASN A 388 -5.54 -20.44 7.53
C ASN A 388 -6.22 -19.21 6.88
N PHE A 389 -5.44 -18.21 6.49
CA PHE A 389 -5.97 -16.95 5.96
C PHE A 389 -6.74 -17.11 4.65
N ASP A 390 -6.43 -18.12 3.81
CA ASP A 390 -7.24 -18.46 2.64
C ASP A 390 -8.72 -18.69 2.98
N ASN A 391 -9.00 -19.13 4.21
CA ASN A 391 -10.34 -19.41 4.69
C ASN A 391 -10.94 -18.36 5.64
N THR A 392 -10.12 -17.56 6.31
CA THR A 392 -10.57 -16.71 7.43
C THR A 392 -10.39 -15.23 7.21
N PHE A 393 -9.71 -14.82 6.14
CA PHE A 393 -9.39 -13.44 5.85
C PHE A 393 -9.80 -13.06 4.43
N ILE A 394 -10.25 -11.83 4.25
CA ILE A 394 -10.33 -11.14 2.96
C ILE A 394 -9.50 -9.88 3.09
N SER A 395 -8.60 -9.65 2.14
CA SER A 395 -7.82 -8.41 2.10
C SER A 395 -8.72 -7.18 2.15
N TYR A 396 -8.41 -6.24 3.02
CA TYR A 396 -9.12 -4.97 3.11
C TYR A 396 -8.96 -4.12 1.83
N TYR A 397 -7.94 -4.37 1.02
CA TYR A 397 -7.82 -3.83 -0.34
C TYR A 397 -8.98 -4.30 -1.21
N THR A 398 -9.11 -5.61 -1.38
CA THR A 398 -10.17 -6.23 -2.20
C THR A 398 -11.55 -5.94 -1.62
N TYR A 399 -11.74 -6.18 -0.32
CA TYR A 399 -13.04 -5.98 0.32
C TYR A 399 -13.50 -4.52 0.24
N GLY A 400 -12.57 -3.57 0.47
CA GLY A 400 -12.87 -2.14 0.37
C GLY A 400 -13.10 -1.67 -1.06
N ALA A 401 -12.37 -2.21 -2.05
CA ALA A 401 -12.60 -1.91 -3.46
C ALA A 401 -14.01 -2.35 -3.90
N ASP A 402 -14.45 -3.54 -3.49
CA ASP A 402 -15.79 -4.04 -3.78
C ASP A 402 -16.89 -3.19 -3.14
N ILE A 403 -16.67 -2.74 -1.90
CA ILE A 403 -17.56 -1.78 -1.24
C ILE A 403 -17.60 -0.45 -2.01
N ALA A 404 -16.47 0.04 -2.50
CA ALA A 404 -16.39 1.28 -3.29
C ALA A 404 -17.14 1.15 -4.61
N ILE A 405 -16.99 0.02 -5.34
CA ILE A 405 -17.77 -0.29 -6.55
C ILE A 405 -19.26 -0.26 -6.24
N ALA A 406 -19.69 -1.00 -5.21
CA ALA A 406 -21.10 -1.08 -4.85
C ALA A 406 -21.67 0.26 -4.43
N LEU A 407 -20.91 1.07 -3.69
CA LEU A 407 -21.34 2.41 -3.28
C LEU A 407 -21.43 3.36 -4.47
N ASP A 408 -20.40 3.42 -5.34
CA ASP A 408 -20.43 4.33 -6.51
C ASP A 408 -21.58 4.02 -7.46
N LEU A 409 -21.80 2.73 -7.78
CA LEU A 409 -22.91 2.31 -8.62
C LEU A 409 -24.28 2.58 -7.96
N THR A 410 -24.38 2.40 -6.64
CA THR A 410 -25.61 2.71 -5.89
C THR A 410 -25.90 4.20 -5.89
N LEU A 411 -24.89 5.05 -5.63
CA LEU A 411 -25.04 6.50 -5.65
C LEU A 411 -25.54 6.98 -7.03
N ARG A 412 -24.88 6.55 -8.10
CA ARG A 412 -25.25 6.89 -9.48
C ARG A 412 -26.65 6.40 -9.87
N SER A 413 -27.11 5.29 -9.28
CA SER A 413 -28.43 4.72 -9.58
C SER A 413 -29.56 5.40 -8.82
N LYS A 414 -29.34 5.80 -7.57
CA LYS A 414 -30.38 6.28 -6.66
C LYS A 414 -30.46 7.80 -6.55
N PHE A 415 -29.33 8.49 -6.68
CA PHE A 415 -29.24 9.93 -6.42
C PHE A 415 -28.83 10.67 -7.69
N LYS A 416 -29.43 11.84 -7.89
CA LYS A 416 -29.11 12.66 -9.04
C LYS A 416 -27.82 13.42 -8.80
N ASP A 417 -26.87 13.32 -9.73
CA ASP A 417 -25.60 14.04 -9.71
C ASP A 417 -24.72 13.75 -8.47
N VAL A 418 -24.96 12.62 -7.78
CA VAL A 418 -24.16 12.14 -6.65
C VAL A 418 -23.38 10.88 -7.07
N THR A 419 -22.09 10.92 -6.84
CA THR A 419 -21.14 9.84 -7.16
C THR A 419 -20.17 9.62 -5.99
N LEU A 420 -19.37 8.56 -6.05
CA LEU A 420 -18.31 8.38 -5.07
C LEU A 420 -17.29 9.52 -5.10
N ASP A 421 -17.01 10.08 -6.28
CA ASP A 421 -16.14 11.27 -6.42
C ASP A 421 -16.68 12.47 -5.60
N THR A 422 -18.01 12.62 -5.55
CA THR A 422 -18.68 13.66 -4.74
C THR A 422 -18.43 13.45 -3.24
N MET A 423 -18.52 12.20 -2.77
CA MET A 423 -18.23 11.85 -1.39
C MET A 423 -16.74 12.05 -1.05
N MET A 424 -15.83 11.58 -1.91
CA MET A 424 -14.39 11.76 -1.69
C MET A 424 -14.00 13.24 -1.64
N ARG A 425 -14.59 14.08 -2.50
CA ARG A 425 -14.38 15.54 -2.44
C ARG A 425 -14.89 16.13 -1.14
N ARG A 426 -16.04 15.66 -0.63
CA ARG A 426 -16.56 16.11 0.65
C ARG A 426 -15.65 15.72 1.82
N VAL A 427 -15.13 14.50 1.83
CA VAL A 427 -14.15 14.04 2.84
C VAL A 427 -12.85 14.84 2.74
N TRP A 428 -12.40 15.13 1.51
CA TRP A 428 -11.24 16.01 1.28
C TRP A 428 -11.43 17.41 1.89
N GLU A 429 -12.58 18.04 1.66
CA GLU A 429 -12.89 19.36 2.21
C GLU A 429 -12.91 19.39 3.74
N LEU A 430 -13.43 18.32 4.38
CA LEU A 430 -13.60 18.25 5.82
C LEU A 430 -12.31 17.85 6.55
N HIS A 431 -11.60 16.89 6.02
CA HIS A 431 -10.49 16.22 6.69
C HIS A 431 -9.16 16.44 6.00
N GLY A 432 -9.08 16.27 4.67
CA GLY A 432 -7.83 16.36 3.94
C GLY A 432 -7.25 17.78 3.90
N LYS A 433 -8.04 18.78 3.50
CA LYS A 433 -7.59 20.19 3.46
C LYS A 433 -7.26 20.76 4.82
N THR A 434 -7.95 20.28 5.83
CA THR A 434 -7.80 20.76 7.21
C THR A 434 -6.77 19.95 7.98
N GLU A 435 -6.32 18.85 7.42
CA GLU A 435 -5.46 17.84 8.06
C GLU A 435 -6.00 17.43 9.45
N GLN A 436 -7.33 17.28 9.55
CA GLN A 436 -7.99 16.79 10.74
C GLN A 436 -8.34 15.31 10.58
N PRO A 437 -7.74 14.43 11.37
CA PRO A 437 -7.98 12.99 11.26
C PRO A 437 -9.46 12.63 11.35
N TYR A 438 -9.89 11.63 10.56
CA TYR A 438 -11.27 11.18 10.52
C TYR A 438 -11.52 9.92 11.35
N SER A 439 -12.77 9.73 11.77
CA SER A 439 -13.33 8.49 12.30
C SER A 439 -14.28 7.82 11.29
N GLY A 440 -14.69 6.57 11.57
CA GLY A 440 -15.68 5.89 10.73
C GLY A 440 -17.05 6.59 10.71
N ASP A 441 -17.41 7.32 11.77
CA ASP A 441 -18.66 8.09 11.83
C ASP A 441 -18.58 9.32 10.94
N ASP A 442 -17.41 9.96 10.81
CA ASP A 442 -17.22 11.11 9.90
C ASP A 442 -17.41 10.69 8.44
N LEU A 443 -16.99 9.48 8.06
CA LEU A 443 -17.22 8.94 6.71
C LEU A 443 -18.71 8.69 6.45
N ARG A 444 -19.44 8.14 7.43
CA ARG A 444 -20.90 7.97 7.34
C ARG A 444 -21.60 9.32 7.20
N ASP A 445 -21.20 10.30 7.99
CA ASP A 445 -21.81 11.64 7.98
C ASP A 445 -21.50 12.38 6.67
N ALA A 446 -20.31 12.16 6.07
CA ALA A 446 -20.00 12.65 4.73
C ALA A 446 -20.92 12.03 3.66
N LEU A 447 -21.20 10.73 3.75
CA LEU A 447 -22.16 10.05 2.85
C LEU A 447 -23.58 10.59 3.05
N ALA A 448 -24.04 10.74 4.29
CA ALA A 448 -25.34 11.33 4.63
C ALA A 448 -25.48 12.74 4.04
N HIS A 449 -24.43 13.55 4.16
CA HIS A 449 -24.44 14.92 3.64
C HIS A 449 -24.58 14.99 2.12
N VAL A 450 -23.82 14.18 1.36
CA VAL A 450 -23.85 14.25 -0.11
C VAL A 450 -25.12 13.65 -0.71
N THR A 451 -25.76 12.72 0.02
CA THR A 451 -27.03 12.11 -0.41
C THR A 451 -28.26 12.85 0.10
N ASP A 452 -28.10 13.75 1.07
CA ASP A 452 -29.20 14.35 1.87
C ASP A 452 -30.13 13.28 2.48
N ASP A 453 -29.53 12.13 2.88
CA ASP A 453 -30.27 10.96 3.40
C ASP A 453 -29.47 10.22 4.50
N ASP A 454 -29.72 10.61 5.75
CA ASP A 454 -29.12 9.96 6.94
C ASP A 454 -29.50 8.47 7.03
N GLY A 455 -30.73 8.13 6.62
CA GLY A 455 -31.23 6.76 6.66
C GLY A 455 -30.47 5.84 5.70
N PHE A 456 -30.20 6.32 4.49
CA PHE A 456 -29.40 5.59 3.50
C PHE A 456 -27.98 5.38 3.99
N ALA A 457 -27.34 6.44 4.51
CA ALA A 457 -25.97 6.36 4.99
C ALA A 457 -25.84 5.36 6.16
N GLU A 458 -26.73 5.42 7.14
CA GLU A 458 -26.71 4.49 8.27
C GLU A 458 -27.03 3.04 7.85
N ASP A 459 -27.98 2.83 6.93
CA ASP A 459 -28.28 1.49 6.39
C ASP A 459 -27.08 0.90 5.64
N PHE A 460 -26.43 1.71 4.78
CA PHE A 460 -25.25 1.27 4.04
C PHE A 460 -24.10 0.88 4.97
N PHE A 461 -23.79 1.72 5.95
CA PHE A 461 -22.73 1.43 6.92
C PHE A 461 -23.05 0.22 7.79
N THR A 462 -24.29 0.07 8.23
CA THR A 462 -24.71 -1.07 9.06
C THR A 462 -24.61 -2.38 8.31
N ARG A 463 -25.05 -2.43 7.05
CA ARG A 463 -25.08 -3.67 6.26
C ARG A 463 -23.72 -4.06 5.70
N TYR A 464 -22.99 -3.10 5.13
CA TYR A 464 -21.82 -3.39 4.30
C TYR A 464 -20.48 -3.04 4.94
N ILE A 465 -20.41 -2.11 5.88
CA ILE A 465 -19.15 -1.69 6.53
C ILE A 465 -18.97 -2.35 7.90
N ARG A 466 -20.00 -2.29 8.74
CA ARG A 466 -20.01 -2.92 10.07
C ARG A 466 -20.55 -4.35 10.01
N GLY A 467 -21.39 -4.65 9.05
CA GLY A 467 -21.94 -5.96 8.72
C GLY A 467 -21.15 -6.70 7.66
N GLN A 468 -21.73 -7.78 7.16
CA GLN A 468 -21.11 -8.73 6.21
C GLN A 468 -22.05 -9.03 5.03
N GLU A 469 -23.07 -8.19 4.81
CA GLU A 469 -24.01 -8.40 3.72
C GLU A 469 -23.34 -8.16 2.36
N LEU A 470 -23.82 -8.91 1.34
CA LEU A 470 -23.37 -8.73 -0.05
C LEU A 470 -24.26 -7.73 -0.77
N PRO A 471 -23.67 -6.74 -1.46
CA PRO A 471 -24.40 -5.94 -2.43
C PRO A 471 -24.91 -6.80 -3.60
N ASP A 472 -26.00 -6.38 -4.25
CA ASP A 472 -26.47 -7.01 -5.48
C ASP A 472 -25.66 -6.48 -6.68
N PHE A 473 -24.46 -7.00 -6.86
CA PHE A 473 -23.56 -6.61 -7.94
C PHE A 473 -24.19 -6.81 -9.34
N SER A 474 -24.97 -7.90 -9.54
CA SER A 474 -25.60 -8.16 -10.83
C SER A 474 -26.55 -7.04 -11.23
N ALA A 475 -27.41 -6.60 -10.31
CA ALA A 475 -28.34 -5.51 -10.58
C ALA A 475 -27.63 -4.16 -10.74
N LEU A 476 -26.56 -3.91 -9.97
CA LEU A 476 -25.80 -2.68 -10.05
C LEU A 476 -25.05 -2.55 -11.38
N LEU A 477 -24.37 -3.61 -11.80
CA LEU A 477 -23.57 -3.64 -13.03
C LEU A 477 -24.41 -3.63 -14.30
N ASP A 478 -25.63 -4.20 -14.27
CA ASP A 478 -26.58 -4.15 -15.39
C ASP A 478 -26.94 -2.70 -15.79
N ASN A 479 -26.95 -1.77 -14.83
CA ASN A 479 -27.16 -0.35 -15.12
C ASN A 479 -26.07 0.24 -16.04
N ALA A 480 -24.85 -0.31 -15.98
CA ALA A 480 -23.72 0.06 -16.85
C ALA A 480 -23.66 -0.79 -18.14
N GLY A 481 -24.60 -1.71 -18.35
CA GLY A 481 -24.59 -2.65 -19.47
C GLY A 481 -23.45 -3.67 -19.36
N LEU A 482 -23.16 -4.12 -18.14
CA LEU A 482 -22.23 -5.20 -17.84
C LEU A 482 -23.01 -6.38 -17.27
N THR A 483 -22.63 -7.60 -17.67
CA THR A 483 -23.24 -8.84 -17.17
C THR A 483 -22.25 -9.58 -16.29
N TYR A 484 -22.57 -9.76 -15.01
CA TYR A 484 -21.81 -10.60 -14.08
C TYR A 484 -22.43 -12.00 -14.05
N ARG A 485 -21.66 -13.03 -14.46
CA ARG A 485 -22.15 -14.40 -14.64
C ARG A 485 -21.06 -15.44 -14.48
N LEU A 486 -21.44 -16.72 -14.37
CA LEU A 486 -20.50 -17.83 -14.44
C LEU A 486 -19.79 -17.86 -15.81
N ALA A 487 -18.46 -17.96 -15.79
CA ALA A 487 -17.65 -18.08 -16.99
C ALA A 487 -17.78 -19.47 -17.66
N ASN A 488 -17.86 -20.52 -16.86
CA ASN A 488 -17.77 -21.91 -17.30
C ASN A 488 -19.01 -22.72 -16.92
N VAL A 489 -20.19 -22.30 -17.39
CA VAL A 489 -21.47 -22.93 -17.05
C VAL A 489 -21.46 -24.45 -17.35
N GLY A 490 -21.74 -25.26 -16.34
CA GLY A 490 -21.78 -26.72 -16.43
C GLY A 490 -20.40 -27.41 -16.41
N ALA A 491 -19.31 -26.66 -16.26
CA ALA A 491 -18.00 -27.24 -16.01
C ALA A 491 -17.88 -27.73 -14.56
N SER A 492 -17.15 -28.82 -14.36
CA SER A 492 -16.88 -29.34 -13.03
C SER A 492 -15.69 -28.66 -12.38
N SER A 493 -15.72 -28.52 -11.06
CA SER A 493 -14.66 -27.98 -10.23
C SER A 493 -14.40 -28.85 -9.01
N ALA A 494 -13.15 -28.92 -8.60
CA ALA A 494 -12.76 -29.49 -7.30
C ALA A 494 -12.53 -28.39 -6.23
N GLY A 495 -12.84 -27.14 -6.56
CA GLY A 495 -12.54 -25.94 -5.78
C GLY A 495 -11.23 -25.28 -6.22
N PRO A 496 -10.99 -24.03 -5.83
CA PRO A 496 -9.75 -23.32 -6.11
C PRO A 496 -8.56 -24.06 -5.50
N VAL A 497 -7.54 -24.34 -6.31
CA VAL A 497 -6.34 -25.06 -5.88
C VAL A 497 -5.12 -24.59 -6.68
N SER A 498 -3.99 -24.47 -5.98
CA SER A 498 -2.67 -24.19 -6.60
C SER A 498 -1.78 -25.40 -6.38
N PHE A 499 -1.14 -25.86 -7.44
CA PHE A 499 -0.25 -27.03 -7.42
C PHE A 499 1.19 -26.68 -7.76
N GLU A 500 2.12 -27.35 -7.10
CA GLU A 500 3.46 -27.59 -7.59
C GLU A 500 3.55 -29.01 -8.12
N PHE A 501 4.25 -29.24 -9.23
CA PHE A 501 4.38 -30.54 -9.87
C PHE A 501 5.82 -31.05 -9.78
N ASP A 502 6.04 -32.20 -9.13
CA ASP A 502 7.35 -32.86 -9.06
C ASP A 502 7.58 -33.93 -10.16
N GLY A 503 6.67 -33.99 -11.13
CA GLY A 503 6.65 -34.99 -12.21
C GLY A 503 6.07 -36.36 -11.80
N LYS A 504 5.72 -36.54 -10.53
CA LYS A 504 5.07 -37.75 -9.99
C LYS A 504 3.67 -37.48 -9.44
N ALA A 505 3.48 -36.31 -8.82
CA ALA A 505 2.25 -35.90 -8.18
C ALA A 505 2.00 -34.40 -8.37
N ALA A 506 0.77 -33.95 -8.04
CA ALA A 506 0.42 -32.56 -7.88
C ALA A 506 0.37 -32.24 -6.37
N ILE A 507 1.27 -31.37 -5.89
CA ILE A 507 1.41 -31.01 -4.49
C ILE A 507 0.60 -29.74 -4.23
N ILE A 508 -0.38 -29.80 -3.34
CA ILE A 508 -1.24 -28.66 -2.96
C ILE A 508 -0.40 -27.62 -2.22
N GLN A 509 -0.33 -26.39 -2.74
CA GLN A 509 0.52 -25.32 -2.21
C GLN A 509 -0.17 -24.44 -1.15
N ARG A 510 -1.48 -24.31 -1.21
CA ARG A 510 -2.28 -23.46 -0.31
C ARG A 510 -3.36 -24.29 0.40
N ASN A 511 -3.94 -23.72 1.48
CA ASN A 511 -5.07 -24.35 2.15
C ASN A 511 -6.22 -24.57 1.17
N THR A 512 -6.87 -25.72 1.23
CA THR A 512 -8.13 -25.95 0.51
C THR A 512 -9.25 -25.12 1.13
N ILE A 513 -10.17 -24.65 0.30
CA ILE A 513 -11.21 -23.70 0.73
C ILE A 513 -12.36 -24.45 1.38
N ILE A 514 -12.78 -23.98 2.55
CA ILE A 514 -13.90 -24.55 3.34
C ILE A 514 -15.14 -24.71 2.45
N GLY A 515 -15.69 -25.94 2.47
CA GLY A 515 -16.90 -26.30 1.74
C GLY A 515 -16.68 -26.72 0.29
N THR A 516 -15.45 -26.58 -0.26
CA THR A 516 -15.15 -27.05 -1.62
C THR A 516 -14.90 -28.57 -1.69
N PRO A 517 -15.02 -29.21 -2.85
CA PRO A 517 -14.82 -30.63 -3.01
C PRO A 517 -13.53 -31.20 -2.43
N LEU A 518 -12.37 -30.56 -2.68
CA LEU A 518 -11.09 -31.02 -2.10
C LEU A 518 -11.08 -30.93 -0.57
N TYR A 519 -11.61 -29.85 0.00
CA TYR A 519 -11.73 -29.70 1.44
C TYR A 519 -12.62 -30.77 2.05
N LEU A 520 -13.78 -31.03 1.45
CA LEU A 520 -14.73 -32.05 1.92
C LEU A 520 -14.18 -33.46 1.78
N ALA A 521 -13.34 -33.71 0.77
CA ALA A 521 -12.62 -34.97 0.60
C ALA A 521 -11.46 -35.16 1.60
N GLY A 522 -11.14 -34.13 2.40
CA GLY A 522 -10.13 -34.17 3.46
C GLY A 522 -8.71 -33.93 3.00
N LEU A 523 -8.52 -33.28 1.85
CA LEU A 523 -7.22 -32.86 1.35
C LEU A 523 -6.91 -31.43 1.81
N ASP A 524 -5.63 -31.14 2.04
CA ASP A 524 -5.17 -29.80 2.40
C ASP A 524 -3.74 -29.56 1.90
N ARG A 525 -3.19 -28.38 2.22
CA ARG A 525 -1.84 -27.96 1.85
C ARG A 525 -0.78 -29.01 2.22
N GLY A 526 0.10 -29.31 1.26
CA GLY A 526 1.15 -30.29 1.36
C GLY A 526 0.75 -31.71 0.97
N ASP A 527 -0.53 -31.96 0.75
CA ASP A 527 -0.98 -33.27 0.25
C ASP A 527 -0.60 -33.41 -1.24
N GLN A 528 -0.26 -34.65 -1.64
CA GLN A 528 0.18 -34.97 -2.99
C GLN A 528 -0.91 -35.75 -3.72
N VAL A 529 -1.60 -35.12 -4.63
CA VAL A 529 -2.61 -35.77 -5.49
C VAL A 529 -1.90 -36.64 -6.53
N LEU A 530 -2.21 -37.93 -6.55
CA LEU A 530 -1.62 -38.93 -7.44
C LEU A 530 -2.52 -39.22 -8.64
N ALA A 531 -3.82 -39.37 -8.42
CA ALA A 531 -4.78 -39.70 -9.46
C ALA A 531 -6.22 -39.35 -9.04
N ILE A 532 -7.08 -39.14 -10.05
CA ILE A 532 -8.54 -39.14 -9.94
C ILE A 532 -9.04 -40.38 -10.72
N ASP A 533 -9.67 -41.30 -10.00
CA ASP A 533 -9.95 -42.66 -10.50
C ASP A 533 -8.67 -43.32 -11.08
N ARG A 534 -8.64 -43.56 -12.38
CA ARG A 534 -7.48 -44.12 -13.09
C ARG A 534 -6.61 -43.07 -13.81
N LEU A 535 -6.95 -41.79 -13.67
CA LEU A 535 -6.28 -40.71 -14.35
C LEU A 535 -5.14 -40.18 -13.48
N ARG A 536 -3.93 -40.42 -13.89
CA ARG A 536 -2.76 -39.93 -13.16
C ARG A 536 -2.67 -38.40 -13.26
N ILE A 537 -2.29 -37.74 -12.17
CA ILE A 537 -2.14 -36.29 -12.07
C ILE A 537 -0.69 -35.97 -11.69
N ASN A 538 0.09 -35.47 -12.66
CA ASN A 538 1.46 -34.99 -12.42
C ASN A 538 1.81 -33.73 -13.25
N SER A 539 0.79 -33.08 -13.81
CA SER A 539 0.89 -31.80 -14.52
C SER A 539 -0.46 -31.08 -14.50
N GLN A 540 -0.45 -29.75 -14.69
CA GLN A 540 -1.67 -28.96 -14.82
C GLN A 540 -2.59 -29.48 -15.93
N ALA A 541 -2.02 -29.77 -17.09
CA ALA A 541 -2.79 -30.28 -18.24
C ALA A 541 -3.52 -31.60 -17.93
N GLN A 542 -2.96 -32.47 -17.07
CA GLN A 542 -3.62 -33.71 -16.67
C GLN A 542 -4.73 -33.45 -15.64
N TRP A 543 -4.55 -32.48 -14.75
CA TRP A 543 -5.58 -32.03 -13.84
C TRP A 543 -6.79 -31.49 -14.61
N ASP A 544 -6.55 -30.55 -15.53
CA ASP A 544 -7.60 -29.93 -16.34
C ASP A 544 -8.33 -30.99 -17.19
N ALA A 545 -7.58 -31.86 -17.86
CA ALA A 545 -8.17 -32.98 -18.64
C ALA A 545 -8.92 -34.01 -17.77
N ALA A 546 -8.60 -34.12 -16.49
CA ALA A 546 -9.38 -34.95 -15.57
C ALA A 546 -10.71 -34.28 -15.23
N LEU A 547 -10.69 -32.98 -14.89
CA LEU A 547 -11.92 -32.23 -14.61
C LEU A 547 -12.91 -32.24 -15.77
N GLU A 548 -12.44 -32.10 -17.01
CA GLU A 548 -13.27 -32.13 -18.22
C GLU A 548 -14.09 -33.42 -18.41
N ARG A 549 -13.76 -34.50 -17.69
CA ARG A 549 -14.47 -35.81 -17.79
C ARG A 549 -15.68 -35.94 -16.88
N TYR A 550 -15.79 -35.02 -15.94
CA TYR A 550 -16.88 -35.06 -14.94
C TYR A 550 -17.82 -33.87 -15.14
N LYS A 551 -18.95 -33.94 -14.49
CA LYS A 551 -19.95 -32.88 -14.42
C LYS A 551 -20.22 -32.54 -12.96
N PRO A 552 -20.75 -31.36 -12.67
CA PRO A 552 -21.23 -31.04 -11.34
C PRO A 552 -22.16 -32.16 -10.78
N GLY A 553 -21.86 -32.61 -9.56
CA GLY A 553 -22.54 -33.70 -8.87
C GLY A 553 -21.96 -35.09 -9.15
N ASP A 554 -21.07 -35.29 -10.12
CA ASP A 554 -20.37 -36.54 -10.32
C ASP A 554 -19.44 -36.85 -9.13
N VAL A 555 -19.23 -38.14 -8.86
CA VAL A 555 -18.36 -38.63 -7.79
C VAL A 555 -17.23 -39.46 -8.38
N ALA A 556 -16.01 -39.14 -8.00
CA ALA A 556 -14.81 -39.91 -8.36
C ALA A 556 -14.02 -40.29 -7.11
N THR A 557 -13.07 -41.21 -7.27
CA THR A 557 -12.12 -41.53 -6.20
C THR A 557 -10.84 -40.73 -6.41
N ILE A 558 -10.47 -39.87 -5.46
CA ILE A 558 -9.18 -39.20 -5.44
C ILE A 558 -8.17 -40.02 -4.65
N HIS A 559 -6.99 -40.29 -5.24
CA HIS A 559 -5.88 -40.96 -4.60
C HIS A 559 -4.78 -39.94 -4.28
N TYR A 560 -4.30 -39.92 -3.05
CA TYR A 560 -3.32 -38.92 -2.59
C TYR A 560 -2.42 -39.46 -1.48
N ILE A 561 -1.32 -38.76 -1.23
CA ILE A 561 -0.44 -38.98 -0.08
C ILE A 561 -0.63 -37.83 0.88
N GLN A 562 -0.94 -38.15 2.14
CA GLN A 562 -1.06 -37.22 3.24
C GLN A 562 -0.14 -37.66 4.37
N ARG A 563 0.84 -36.83 4.74
CA ARG A 563 1.83 -37.17 5.77
C ARG A 563 2.47 -38.53 5.53
N GLU A 564 2.96 -38.77 4.30
CA GLU A 564 3.63 -40.02 3.84
C GLU A 564 2.72 -41.27 3.82
N ILE A 565 1.42 -41.13 4.02
CA ILE A 565 0.44 -42.24 3.99
C ILE A 565 -0.41 -42.13 2.73
N GLU A 566 -0.42 -43.15 1.91
CA GLU A 566 -1.37 -43.26 0.79
C GLU A 566 -2.81 -43.37 1.31
N ARG A 567 -3.69 -42.56 0.73
CA ARG A 567 -5.09 -42.45 1.05
C ARG A 567 -5.94 -42.39 -0.22
N SER A 568 -7.21 -42.63 -0.05
CA SER A 568 -8.22 -42.34 -1.06
C SER A 568 -9.49 -41.82 -0.39
N ALA A 569 -10.19 -40.93 -1.09
CA ALA A 569 -11.47 -40.37 -0.65
C ALA A 569 -12.43 -40.24 -1.84
N GLU A 570 -13.72 -40.08 -1.56
CA GLU A 570 -14.69 -39.69 -2.56
C GLU A 570 -14.60 -38.19 -2.78
N LEU A 571 -14.47 -37.77 -4.05
CA LEU A 571 -14.47 -36.41 -4.50
C LEU A 571 -15.77 -36.15 -5.28
N THR A 572 -16.68 -35.38 -4.70
CA THR A 572 -17.90 -34.92 -5.39
C THR A 572 -17.62 -33.58 -6.03
N PHE A 573 -17.72 -33.48 -7.34
CA PHE A 573 -17.44 -32.24 -8.06
C PHE A 573 -18.59 -31.25 -7.93
N ASP A 574 -18.23 -29.98 -7.71
CA ASP A 574 -19.17 -28.84 -7.79
C ASP A 574 -19.18 -28.23 -9.20
N GLU A 575 -20.09 -27.30 -9.45
CA GLU A 575 -20.03 -26.44 -10.62
C GLU A 575 -18.87 -25.43 -10.46
N ASP A 576 -18.17 -25.16 -11.56
CA ASP A 576 -17.15 -24.13 -11.58
C ASP A 576 -17.79 -22.76 -11.30
N ASN A 577 -17.41 -22.16 -10.19
CA ASN A 577 -17.93 -20.88 -9.73
C ASN A 577 -17.07 -19.68 -10.19
N THR A 578 -16.17 -19.89 -11.14
CA THR A 578 -15.42 -18.80 -11.78
C THR A 578 -16.39 -17.82 -12.43
N MET A 579 -16.32 -16.57 -12.02
CA MET A 579 -17.18 -15.51 -12.55
C MET A 579 -16.44 -14.69 -13.61
N GLU A 580 -17.21 -14.17 -14.54
CA GLU A 580 -16.75 -13.17 -15.51
C GLU A 580 -17.67 -11.96 -15.49
N LEU A 581 -17.11 -10.81 -15.81
CA LEU A 581 -17.85 -9.58 -16.06
C LEU A 581 -17.63 -9.19 -17.52
N VAL A 582 -18.68 -9.22 -18.31
CA VAL A 582 -18.61 -8.97 -19.75
C VAL A 582 -19.47 -7.79 -20.15
N THR A 583 -19.00 -7.03 -21.14
CA THR A 583 -19.78 -5.95 -21.73
C THR A 583 -20.96 -6.51 -22.53
N TYR A 584 -22.06 -5.76 -22.61
CA TYR A 584 -23.18 -6.14 -23.46
C TYR A 584 -22.76 -6.30 -24.92
N GLU A 585 -21.80 -5.49 -25.39
CA GLU A 585 -21.27 -5.52 -26.73
C GLU A 585 -20.54 -6.84 -27.04
N SER A 586 -19.77 -7.36 -26.06
CA SER A 586 -19.10 -8.66 -26.16
C SER A 586 -20.09 -9.83 -26.26
N ASP A 587 -21.31 -9.64 -25.73
CA ASP A 587 -22.45 -10.57 -25.83
C ASP A 587 -23.37 -10.26 -27.01
N GLU A 588 -22.96 -9.44 -27.98
CA GLU A 588 -23.77 -8.99 -29.12
C GLU A 588 -25.08 -8.29 -28.70
N ARG A 589 -25.18 -7.81 -27.47
CA ARG A 589 -26.29 -7.05 -26.91
C ARG A 589 -26.07 -5.56 -27.15
N LYS A 590 -27.16 -4.81 -27.33
CA LYS A 590 -27.10 -3.35 -27.49
C LYS A 590 -27.34 -2.64 -26.17
N LEU A 591 -26.53 -1.64 -25.89
CA LEU A 591 -26.80 -0.71 -24.81
C LEU A 591 -28.03 0.13 -25.09
N SER A 592 -28.86 0.29 -24.07
CA SER A 592 -29.86 1.38 -24.08
C SER A 592 -29.14 2.72 -23.92
N ARG A 593 -29.83 3.81 -24.26
CA ARG A 593 -29.30 5.18 -24.06
C ARG A 593 -28.94 5.45 -22.59
N SER A 594 -29.78 4.94 -21.67
CA SER A 594 -29.54 5.09 -20.22
C SER A 594 -28.29 4.35 -19.76
N GLN A 595 -28.11 3.10 -20.21
CA GLN A 595 -26.93 2.32 -19.87
C GLN A 595 -25.64 2.93 -20.43
N LYS A 596 -25.70 3.42 -21.68
CA LYS A 596 -24.55 4.12 -22.27
C LYS A 596 -24.18 5.36 -21.46
N ALA A 597 -25.16 6.22 -21.15
CA ALA A 597 -24.93 7.43 -20.36
C ALA A 597 -24.44 7.11 -18.95
N PHE A 598 -24.95 6.04 -18.33
CA PHE A 598 -24.50 5.58 -17.01
C PHE A 598 -23.04 5.12 -17.05
N ARG A 599 -22.67 4.26 -18.03
CA ARG A 599 -21.30 3.76 -18.20
C ARG A 599 -20.32 4.90 -18.49
N GLU A 600 -20.68 5.83 -19.40
CA GLU A 600 -19.85 7.00 -19.71
C GLU A 600 -19.65 7.91 -18.49
N SER A 601 -20.68 8.10 -17.69
CA SER A 601 -20.60 8.85 -16.43
C SER A 601 -19.70 8.14 -15.40
N TRP A 602 -19.65 6.81 -15.41
CA TRP A 602 -18.87 6.01 -14.48
C TRP A 602 -17.43 5.83 -14.96
N LEU A 603 -17.22 5.29 -16.14
CA LEU A 603 -15.93 4.85 -16.68
C LEU A 603 -15.25 5.87 -17.62
N GLY A 604 -15.89 7.02 -17.86
CA GLY A 604 -15.43 7.95 -18.89
C GLY A 604 -15.87 7.54 -20.29
N VAL A 605 -15.58 8.39 -21.26
CA VAL A 605 -15.86 8.16 -22.70
C VAL A 605 -14.64 7.46 -23.31
N ASP A 606 -14.88 6.47 -24.20
CA ASP A 606 -13.79 5.87 -24.96
C ASP A 606 -13.15 6.92 -25.89
N SER A 607 -11.83 7.00 -25.87
CA SER A 607 -11.05 7.92 -26.71
C SER A 607 -11.13 7.60 -28.20
N ASP A 608 -11.61 6.41 -28.58
CA ASP A 608 -11.66 5.89 -29.96
C ASP A 608 -13.02 6.11 -30.67
N GLY A 609 -13.87 7.00 -30.15
CA GLY A 609 -15.20 7.33 -30.69
C GLY A 609 -15.23 8.55 -31.63
N GLY A 610 -14.15 8.82 -32.37
CA GLY A 610 -14.08 9.88 -33.37
C GLY A 610 -13.64 9.41 -34.71
#